data_4f9c7783a5c4f46bf7b7e93f2ed3c97d
#
_entry.id   4f9c7783a5c4f46bf7b7e93f2ed3c97d
#
_cell.length_a   1.000
_cell.length_b   1.000
_cell.length_c   1.000
_cell.angle_alpha   90.00
_cell.angle_beta   90.00
_cell.angle_gamma   90.00
#
_symmetry.space_group_name_H-M   'P 1'
#
loop_
_entity.id
_entity.type
_entity.pdbx_description
1 polymer ?
#
loop_
_entity_poly.entity_id
_entity_poly.type
_entity_poly.pdbx_seq_one_letter_code
_entity_poly.pdbx_strand_id
1 'polypeptide(L)'
;MKIVKKNIEIRIYPTKADFNDNGEKIVSINKIESNIGINRFIYNKELEFINYFKDLLIQNGYDDKVKVNDSSCNVILIMLRQEYPFLEKAESSSRQQAQRDLIQAFKRYHDPNLKSNYPVLKTKKKSKKHSFRIINNNNNIRITKDKNGYDKIKLAKLGIVKFKTSKEYRELLWKGSDPNDESVKIKHVTVKKVHGIYYAVFNIEYLYIPERIIGPQMQVGIDIGCSKLAVLSNGQEIPNLDLKHETDNIIRYQKNMSHHKPNSTRYLKAQELHNKSWEKLLNKRKDYYNKVASYIVKN
;
A
#
# COMPACT_ATOMS: atom_id res chain seq x y z
N MET A 1 6.38 28.65 -6.04
CA MET A 1 6.65 27.21 -6.13
C MET A 1 6.23 26.53 -4.84
N LYS A 2 5.51 25.42 -4.89
CA LYS A 2 5.06 24.66 -3.72
C LYS A 2 5.55 23.22 -3.85
N ILE A 3 6.12 22.68 -2.78
CA ILE A 3 6.43 21.24 -2.71
C ILE A 3 5.13 20.49 -2.47
N VAL A 4 4.78 19.60 -3.38
CA VAL A 4 3.59 18.74 -3.29
C VAL A 4 4.02 17.32 -3.03
N LYS A 5 3.32 16.66 -2.08
CA LYS A 5 3.46 15.23 -1.81
C LYS A 5 2.33 14.48 -2.48
N LYS A 6 2.67 13.49 -3.30
CA LYS A 6 1.68 12.67 -4.01
C LYS A 6 1.98 11.19 -3.82
N ASN A 7 0.92 10.40 -3.64
CA ASN A 7 1.01 8.95 -3.67
C ASN A 7 0.57 8.44 -5.04
N ILE A 8 1.46 7.74 -5.74
CA ILE A 8 1.18 7.12 -7.03
C ILE A 8 1.06 5.61 -6.82
N GLU A 9 -0.13 5.07 -7.01
CA GLU A 9 -0.38 3.64 -6.95
C GLU A 9 -0.32 3.04 -8.34
N ILE A 10 0.55 2.04 -8.51
CA ILE A 10 0.72 1.32 -9.76
C ILE A 10 0.64 -0.19 -9.55
N ARG A 11 0.08 -0.90 -10.51
CA ARG A 11 0.06 -2.35 -10.50
C ARG A 11 1.42 -2.90 -10.90
N ILE A 12 1.92 -3.86 -10.12
CA ILE A 12 3.15 -4.59 -10.39
C ILE A 12 2.85 -6.06 -10.68
N TYR A 13 3.72 -6.71 -11.45
CA TYR A 13 3.55 -8.07 -11.94
C TYR A 13 4.70 -8.97 -11.44
N PRO A 14 4.66 -9.39 -10.17
CA PRO A 14 5.67 -10.30 -9.65
C PRO A 14 5.53 -11.68 -10.28
N THR A 15 6.63 -12.41 -10.38
CA THR A 15 6.71 -13.75 -10.98
C THR A 15 6.61 -14.84 -9.93
N LYS A 16 6.55 -16.10 -10.37
CA LYS A 16 6.68 -17.25 -9.47
C LYS A 16 8.14 -17.61 -9.19
N ALA A 17 9.03 -17.36 -10.16
CA ALA A 17 10.47 -17.60 -10.04
C ALA A 17 11.19 -16.46 -9.30
N ASP A 18 12.39 -16.72 -8.76
CA ASP A 18 13.24 -15.75 -8.08
C ASP A 18 14.29 -15.11 -9.02
N PHE A 19 14.59 -15.77 -10.13
CA PHE A 19 15.52 -15.32 -11.15
C PHE A 19 14.91 -15.47 -12.54
N ASN A 20 15.32 -14.61 -13.49
CA ASN A 20 14.95 -14.77 -14.89
C ASN A 20 15.98 -15.65 -15.64
N ASP A 21 15.73 -15.92 -16.92
CA ASP A 21 16.59 -16.75 -17.77
C ASP A 21 18.02 -16.20 -17.92
N ASN A 22 18.22 -14.90 -17.64
CA ASN A 22 19.53 -14.23 -17.67
C ASN A 22 20.22 -14.21 -16.28
N GLY A 23 19.72 -14.93 -15.29
CA GLY A 23 20.26 -14.95 -13.93
C GLY A 23 20.01 -13.67 -13.11
N GLU A 24 19.22 -12.70 -13.63
CA GLU A 24 18.89 -11.51 -12.87
C GLU A 24 17.85 -11.81 -11.79
N LYS A 25 18.10 -11.26 -10.60
CA LYS A 25 17.17 -11.38 -9.47
C LYS A 25 15.89 -10.61 -9.79
N ILE A 26 14.76 -11.33 -9.79
CA ILE A 26 13.45 -10.77 -10.05
C ILE A 26 12.58 -10.79 -8.79
N VAL A 27 11.60 -9.89 -8.72
CA VAL A 27 10.64 -9.88 -7.62
C VAL A 27 9.67 -11.04 -7.79
N SER A 28 9.77 -12.02 -6.90
CA SER A 28 8.83 -13.14 -6.86
C SER A 28 7.70 -12.91 -5.87
N ILE A 29 6.61 -13.62 -6.10
CA ILE A 29 5.46 -13.65 -5.17
C ILE A 29 5.93 -14.10 -3.79
N ASN A 30 6.79 -15.13 -3.71
CA ASN A 30 7.30 -15.65 -2.45
C ASN A 30 8.12 -14.61 -1.68
N LYS A 31 8.93 -13.81 -2.35
CA LYS A 31 9.70 -12.72 -1.71
C LYS A 31 8.78 -11.66 -1.12
N ILE A 32 7.72 -11.27 -1.82
CA ILE A 32 6.74 -10.30 -1.32
C ILE A 32 6.01 -10.87 -0.11
N GLU A 33 5.49 -12.09 -0.20
CA GLU A 33 4.78 -12.75 0.91
C GLU A 33 5.68 -12.94 2.13
N SER A 34 6.95 -13.30 1.93
CA SER A 34 7.95 -13.41 2.99
C SER A 34 8.18 -12.06 3.67
N ASN A 35 8.37 -10.98 2.92
CA ASN A 35 8.54 -9.63 3.51
C ASN A 35 7.30 -9.20 4.31
N ILE A 36 6.09 -9.42 3.80
CA ILE A 36 4.84 -9.16 4.53
C ILE A 36 4.79 -9.99 5.84
N GLY A 37 5.16 -11.27 5.76
CA GLY A 37 5.19 -12.17 6.91
C GLY A 37 6.19 -11.74 7.98
N ILE A 38 7.40 -11.42 7.57
CA ILE A 38 8.49 -10.96 8.47
C ILE A 38 8.11 -9.64 9.16
N ASN A 39 7.58 -8.66 8.42
CA ASN A 39 7.17 -7.38 9.02
C ASN A 39 6.06 -7.57 10.07
N ARG A 40 5.12 -8.48 9.81
CA ARG A 40 4.09 -8.83 10.80
C ARG A 40 4.68 -9.54 12.01
N PHE A 41 5.62 -10.44 11.81
CA PHE A 41 6.31 -11.16 12.87
C PHE A 41 7.06 -10.19 13.79
N ILE A 42 7.84 -9.26 13.24
CA ILE A 42 8.57 -8.24 14.00
C ILE A 42 7.60 -7.41 14.85
N TYR A 43 6.55 -6.86 14.23
CA TYR A 43 5.54 -6.09 14.93
C TYR A 43 4.94 -6.85 16.13
N ASN A 44 4.61 -8.12 15.91
CA ASN A 44 3.98 -8.95 16.94
C ASN A 44 4.97 -9.30 18.07
N LYS A 45 6.21 -9.66 17.72
CA LYS A 45 7.22 -10.00 18.73
C LYS A 45 7.64 -8.80 19.57
N GLU A 46 7.78 -7.63 18.97
CA GLU A 46 8.01 -6.40 19.72
C GLU A 46 6.84 -6.07 20.66
N LEU A 47 5.60 -6.24 20.21
CA LEU A 47 4.42 -6.03 21.06
C LEU A 47 4.35 -7.05 22.21
N GLU A 48 4.63 -8.34 21.94
CA GLU A 48 4.73 -9.37 22.98
C GLU A 48 5.79 -9.02 24.03
N PHE A 49 6.94 -8.55 23.59
CA PHE A 49 8.04 -8.15 24.48
C PHE A 49 7.67 -6.93 25.37
N ILE A 50 7.04 -5.93 24.76
CA ILE A 50 6.55 -4.73 25.49
C ILE A 50 5.50 -5.14 26.52
N ASN A 51 4.55 -6.00 26.18
CA ASN A 51 3.55 -6.49 27.10
C ASN A 51 4.17 -7.28 28.27
N TYR A 52 5.13 -8.16 27.98
CA TYR A 52 5.86 -8.90 29.00
C TYR A 52 6.59 -7.96 29.98
N PHE A 53 7.28 -6.93 29.48
CA PHE A 53 7.91 -5.94 30.33
C PHE A 53 6.91 -5.16 31.18
N LYS A 54 5.79 -4.79 30.60
CA LYS A 54 4.70 -4.12 31.33
C LYS A 54 4.20 -4.99 32.49
N ASP A 55 3.96 -6.27 32.23
CA ASP A 55 3.50 -7.21 33.27
C ASP A 55 4.54 -7.38 34.39
N LEU A 56 5.83 -7.45 34.04
CA LEU A 56 6.92 -7.49 35.03
C LEU A 56 6.96 -6.25 35.92
N LEU A 57 6.78 -5.06 35.34
CA LEU A 57 6.75 -3.81 36.11
C LEU A 57 5.60 -3.81 37.13
N ILE A 58 4.40 -4.20 36.71
CA ILE A 58 3.21 -4.30 37.55
C ILE A 58 3.44 -5.30 38.69
N GLN A 59 3.96 -6.50 38.40
CA GLN A 59 4.26 -7.55 39.38
C GLN A 59 5.26 -7.11 40.44
N ASN A 60 6.18 -6.20 40.11
CA ASN A 60 7.15 -5.64 41.03
C ASN A 60 6.73 -4.30 41.68
N GLY A 61 5.45 -3.92 41.53
CA GLY A 61 4.89 -2.73 42.20
C GLY A 61 5.25 -1.41 41.51
N TYR A 62 5.76 -1.45 40.29
CA TYR A 62 6.06 -0.26 39.48
C TYR A 62 4.88 0.15 38.63
N ASP A 63 4.89 1.42 38.17
CA ASP A 63 3.93 1.95 37.21
C ASP A 63 4.03 1.20 35.86
N ASP A 64 2.91 0.96 35.21
CA ASP A 64 2.80 0.18 33.95
C ASP A 64 3.34 0.94 32.72
N LYS A 65 4.02 2.06 32.91
CA LYS A 65 4.51 2.96 31.86
C LYS A 65 5.78 2.47 31.20
N VAL A 66 5.65 1.58 30.23
CA VAL A 66 6.76 1.21 29.34
C VAL A 66 6.97 2.29 28.27
N LYS A 67 8.17 2.86 28.23
CA LYS A 67 8.53 3.86 27.20
C LYS A 67 8.79 3.18 25.85
N VAL A 68 7.83 3.28 24.93
CA VAL A 68 7.92 2.73 23.58
C VAL A 68 8.43 3.81 22.61
N ASN A 69 9.69 3.72 22.22
CA ASN A 69 10.33 4.64 21.28
C ASN A 69 11.32 3.91 20.36
N ASP A 70 11.97 4.66 19.45
CA ASP A 70 12.91 4.09 18.49
C ASP A 70 14.10 3.38 19.20
N SER A 71 14.60 3.89 20.31
CA SER A 71 15.75 3.30 21.04
C SER A 71 15.37 1.96 21.69
N SER A 72 14.24 1.90 22.44
CA SER A 72 13.80 0.66 23.08
C SER A 72 13.47 -0.43 22.06
N CYS A 73 12.76 -0.08 20.98
CA CYS A 73 12.42 -1.03 19.95
C CYS A 73 13.65 -1.47 19.12
N ASN A 74 14.65 -0.60 18.91
CA ASN A 74 15.89 -0.99 18.21
C ASN A 74 16.65 -2.10 18.96
N VAL A 75 16.71 -2.04 20.28
CA VAL A 75 17.31 -3.10 21.11
C VAL A 75 16.59 -4.42 20.90
N ILE A 76 15.24 -4.38 20.97
CA ILE A 76 14.41 -5.57 20.75
C ILE A 76 14.63 -6.13 19.34
N LEU A 77 14.68 -5.28 18.31
CA LEU A 77 14.91 -5.73 16.93
C LEU A 77 16.29 -6.38 16.75
N ILE A 78 17.34 -5.88 17.42
CA ILE A 78 18.66 -6.50 17.39
C ILE A 78 18.62 -7.90 18.01
N MET A 79 18.00 -8.04 19.19
CA MET A 79 17.82 -9.34 19.86
C MET A 79 17.03 -10.32 18.97
N LEU A 80 15.93 -9.87 18.40
CA LEU A 80 15.13 -10.70 17.47
C LEU A 80 15.93 -11.16 16.25
N ARG A 81 16.82 -10.34 15.71
CA ARG A 81 17.67 -10.73 14.57
C ARG A 81 18.69 -11.80 14.93
N GLN A 82 19.20 -11.78 16.16
CA GLN A 82 20.10 -12.82 16.66
C GLN A 82 19.36 -14.14 16.88
N GLU A 83 18.16 -14.08 17.47
CA GLU A 83 17.35 -15.25 17.75
C GLU A 83 16.70 -15.86 16.48
N TYR A 84 16.30 -14.98 15.53
CA TYR A 84 15.57 -15.37 14.31
C TYR A 84 16.32 -14.95 13.03
N PRO A 85 17.34 -15.70 12.57
CA PRO A 85 18.12 -15.32 11.38
C PRO A 85 17.33 -15.14 10.09
N PHE A 86 16.14 -15.77 9.97
CA PHE A 86 15.28 -15.62 8.81
C PHE A 86 14.78 -14.17 8.58
N LEU A 87 14.84 -13.32 9.61
CA LEU A 87 14.47 -11.90 9.50
C LEU A 87 15.38 -11.14 8.53
N GLU A 88 16.61 -11.63 8.30
CA GLU A 88 17.55 -11.04 7.35
C GLU A 88 17.12 -11.21 5.88
N LYS A 89 16.15 -12.10 5.60
CA LYS A 89 15.57 -12.24 4.25
C LYS A 89 14.77 -11.02 3.83
N ALA A 90 14.21 -10.27 4.78
CA ALA A 90 13.49 -9.04 4.49
C ALA A 90 14.45 -7.86 4.23
N GLU A 91 13.96 -6.87 3.52
CA GLU A 91 14.67 -5.63 3.27
C GLU A 91 14.81 -4.85 4.60
N SER A 92 15.99 -4.23 4.83
CA SER A 92 16.36 -3.64 6.13
C SER A 92 15.44 -2.49 6.55
N SER A 93 15.15 -1.56 5.65
CA SER A 93 14.28 -0.43 5.96
C SER A 93 12.83 -0.89 6.19
N SER A 94 12.39 -1.99 5.57
CA SER A 94 11.07 -2.54 5.81
C SER A 94 10.93 -3.11 7.22
N ARG A 95 11.97 -3.74 7.75
CA ARG A 95 12.01 -4.22 9.15
C ARG A 95 11.88 -3.07 10.15
N GLN A 96 12.68 -2.00 9.95
CA GLN A 96 12.58 -0.78 10.76
C GLN A 96 11.20 -0.12 10.64
N GLN A 97 10.56 -0.22 9.47
CA GLN A 97 9.23 0.35 9.30
C GLN A 97 8.15 -0.44 10.05
N ALA A 98 8.30 -1.76 10.20
CA ALA A 98 7.41 -2.56 11.05
C ALA A 98 7.43 -2.10 12.51
N GLN A 99 8.64 -1.83 13.02
CA GLN A 99 8.88 -1.24 14.34
C GLN A 99 8.23 0.16 14.47
N ARG A 100 8.47 1.05 13.50
CA ARG A 100 7.86 2.38 13.50
C ARG A 100 6.32 2.34 13.47
N ASP A 101 5.74 1.36 12.78
CA ASP A 101 4.30 1.16 12.77
C ASP A 101 3.77 0.82 14.18
N LEU A 102 4.52 0.06 14.98
CA LEU A 102 4.18 -0.24 16.36
C LEU A 102 4.29 1.01 17.25
N ILE A 103 5.41 1.74 17.15
CA ILE A 103 5.62 3.00 17.89
C ILE A 103 4.50 4.00 17.58
N GLN A 104 4.10 4.12 16.32
CA GLN A 104 2.97 4.98 15.93
C GLN A 104 1.63 4.49 16.48
N ALA A 105 1.43 3.18 16.61
CA ALA A 105 0.23 2.63 17.24
C ALA A 105 0.17 3.01 18.73
N PHE A 106 1.27 2.91 19.45
CA PHE A 106 1.37 3.38 20.84
C PHE A 106 1.19 4.89 20.98
N LYS A 107 1.81 5.69 20.11
CA LYS A 107 1.62 7.15 20.10
C LYS A 107 0.14 7.52 19.94
N ARG A 108 -0.57 6.84 19.05
CA ARG A 108 -2.02 7.08 18.86
C ARG A 108 -2.85 6.62 20.05
N TYR A 109 -2.47 5.53 20.69
CA TYR A 109 -3.15 5.05 21.89
C TYR A 109 -3.02 6.03 23.06
N HIS A 110 -1.84 6.65 23.22
CA HIS A 110 -1.58 7.63 24.28
C HIS A 110 -2.02 9.07 23.94
N ASP A 111 -2.47 9.34 22.72
CA ASP A 111 -2.96 10.65 22.32
C ASP A 111 -4.41 10.85 22.81
N PRO A 112 -4.67 11.78 23.75
CA PRO A 112 -6.00 11.98 24.29
C PRO A 112 -7.02 12.50 23.26
N ASN A 113 -6.54 13.09 22.17
CA ASN A 113 -7.39 13.59 21.08
C ASN A 113 -7.82 12.47 20.10
N LEU A 114 -7.21 11.29 20.19
CA LEU A 114 -7.50 10.17 19.32
C LEU A 114 -8.14 9.02 20.09
N LYS A 115 -9.35 8.60 19.67
CA LYS A 115 -10.02 7.41 20.22
C LYS A 115 -9.41 6.13 19.63
N SER A 116 -8.15 5.84 19.99
CA SER A 116 -7.43 4.66 19.51
C SER A 116 -7.36 3.59 20.59
N ASN A 117 -7.61 2.33 20.21
CA ASN A 117 -7.46 1.20 21.11
C ASN A 117 -5.99 0.82 21.29
N TYR A 118 -5.71 0.09 22.38
CA TYR A 118 -4.39 -0.51 22.62
C TYR A 118 -3.95 -1.37 21.41
N PRO A 119 -2.65 -1.33 21.04
CA PRO A 119 -2.13 -2.13 19.94
C PRO A 119 -2.41 -3.63 20.11
N VAL A 120 -2.86 -4.29 19.05
CA VAL A 120 -3.18 -5.72 19.06
C VAL A 120 -2.31 -6.50 18.09
N LEU A 121 -2.13 -7.79 18.33
CA LEU A 121 -1.38 -8.69 17.45
C LEU A 121 -2.01 -8.75 16.06
N LYS A 122 -1.18 -8.65 15.04
CA LYS A 122 -1.58 -8.74 13.62
C LYS A 122 -1.64 -10.20 13.20
N THR A 123 -2.79 -10.69 12.75
CA THR A 123 -2.92 -12.05 12.20
C THR A 123 -3.10 -12.02 10.68
N LYS A 124 -2.72 -13.10 9.99
CA LYS A 124 -2.88 -13.21 8.53
C LYS A 124 -4.35 -13.10 8.11
N LYS A 125 -5.29 -13.60 8.93
CA LYS A 125 -6.73 -13.58 8.62
C LYS A 125 -7.38 -12.23 8.93
N LYS A 126 -7.04 -11.60 10.06
CA LYS A 126 -7.68 -10.36 10.54
C LYS A 126 -6.98 -9.09 10.03
N SER A 127 -5.72 -9.17 9.58
CA SER A 127 -5.01 -8.00 9.07
C SER A 127 -5.57 -7.59 7.71
N LYS A 128 -6.18 -6.41 7.65
CA LYS A 128 -6.67 -5.80 6.40
C LYS A 128 -5.54 -5.30 5.50
N LYS A 129 -4.32 -5.14 6.04
CA LYS A 129 -3.16 -4.59 5.33
C LYS A 129 -2.08 -5.67 5.18
N HIS A 130 -1.94 -6.18 3.97
CA HIS A 130 -0.84 -7.04 3.57
C HIS A 130 0.18 -6.20 2.80
N SER A 131 1.03 -5.47 3.52
CA SER A 131 1.98 -4.54 2.92
C SER A 131 3.25 -4.42 3.75
N PHE A 132 4.31 -3.96 3.08
CA PHE A 132 5.56 -3.50 3.71
C PHE A 132 6.06 -2.27 2.95
N ARG A 133 6.91 -1.47 3.61
CA ARG A 133 7.45 -0.23 3.05
C ARG A 133 8.95 -0.32 2.93
N ILE A 134 9.48 0.18 1.81
CA ILE A 134 10.91 0.33 1.54
C ILE A 134 11.20 1.82 1.43
N ILE A 135 12.18 2.30 2.20
CA ILE A 135 12.63 3.70 2.13
C ILE A 135 13.66 3.83 1.01
N ASN A 136 13.56 4.90 0.23
CA ASN A 136 14.52 5.18 -0.83
C ASN A 136 15.77 5.87 -0.27
N ASN A 137 16.70 5.07 0.23
CA ASN A 137 18.00 5.54 0.67
C ASN A 137 19.02 5.33 -0.46
N ASN A 138 19.81 6.34 -0.78
CA ASN A 138 20.87 6.28 -1.79
C ASN A 138 20.36 5.76 -3.15
N ASN A 139 19.16 6.15 -3.54
CA ASN A 139 18.57 5.79 -4.83
C ASN A 139 18.45 4.28 -5.05
N ASN A 140 18.13 3.51 -4.01
CA ASN A 140 17.97 2.05 -4.04
C ASN A 140 16.64 1.60 -4.65
N ILE A 141 15.73 2.53 -4.96
CA ILE A 141 14.50 2.32 -5.72
C ILE A 141 14.64 3.06 -7.04
N ARG A 142 14.68 2.32 -8.15
CA ARG A 142 14.93 2.90 -9.48
C ARG A 142 13.95 2.35 -10.51
N ILE A 143 13.63 3.19 -11.49
CA ILE A 143 12.97 2.76 -12.71
C ILE A 143 14.04 2.39 -13.73
N THR A 144 13.85 1.27 -14.40
CA THR A 144 14.77 0.75 -15.44
C THR A 144 13.95 0.26 -16.62
N LYS A 145 14.60 0.06 -17.77
CA LYS A 145 14.00 -0.62 -18.92
C LYS A 145 14.58 -2.02 -19.05
N ASP A 146 13.77 -2.95 -19.55
CA ASP A 146 14.29 -4.23 -20.00
C ASP A 146 14.84 -4.15 -21.44
N LYS A 147 15.40 -5.28 -21.92
CA LYS A 147 15.92 -5.39 -23.29
C LYS A 147 14.87 -5.08 -24.37
N ASN A 148 13.58 -5.26 -24.05
CA ASN A 148 12.44 -5.01 -24.93
C ASN A 148 11.85 -3.60 -24.75
N GLY A 149 12.49 -2.72 -23.97
CA GLY A 149 12.04 -1.35 -23.71
C GLY A 149 10.91 -1.21 -22.71
N TYR A 150 10.47 -2.29 -22.05
CA TYR A 150 9.41 -2.22 -21.01
C TYR A 150 9.96 -1.67 -19.70
N ASP A 151 9.17 -0.81 -19.07
CA ASP A 151 9.53 -0.24 -17.78
C ASP A 151 9.47 -1.28 -16.67
N LYS A 152 10.50 -1.26 -15.84
CA LYS A 152 10.63 -2.10 -14.65
C LYS A 152 11.02 -1.26 -13.43
N ILE A 153 10.65 -1.72 -12.27
CA ILE A 153 11.06 -1.15 -10.99
C ILE A 153 12.12 -2.07 -10.39
N LYS A 154 13.26 -1.53 -10.04
CA LYS A 154 14.25 -2.18 -9.16
C LYS A 154 13.90 -1.84 -7.72
N LEU A 155 13.68 -2.86 -6.90
CA LEU A 155 13.42 -2.75 -5.47
C LEU A 155 14.56 -3.37 -4.68
N ALA A 156 15.04 -2.65 -3.66
CA ALA A 156 16.14 -3.12 -2.82
C ALA A 156 15.88 -4.55 -2.28
N LYS A 157 16.89 -5.41 -2.35
CA LYS A 157 16.85 -6.85 -1.98
C LYS A 157 15.85 -7.73 -2.74
N LEU A 158 14.75 -7.18 -3.23
CA LEU A 158 13.69 -7.95 -3.91
C LEU A 158 14.07 -8.29 -5.35
N GLY A 159 14.62 -7.34 -6.08
CA GLY A 159 14.93 -7.48 -7.50
C GLY A 159 14.15 -6.52 -8.38
N ILE A 160 13.95 -6.89 -9.65
CA ILE A 160 13.24 -6.09 -10.65
C ILE A 160 11.83 -6.64 -10.91
N VAL A 161 10.85 -5.76 -11.16
CA VAL A 161 9.46 -6.13 -11.42
C VAL A 161 8.86 -5.27 -12.53
N LYS A 162 8.07 -5.88 -13.40
CA LYS A 162 7.30 -5.16 -14.44
C LYS A 162 6.16 -4.37 -13.80
N PHE A 163 5.83 -3.22 -14.39
CA PHE A 163 4.68 -2.43 -14.02
C PHE A 163 3.99 -1.80 -15.22
N LYS A 164 2.78 -1.29 -15.01
CA LYS A 164 2.04 -0.47 -15.98
C LYS A 164 1.46 0.75 -15.28
N THR A 165 1.56 1.91 -15.91
CA THR A 165 1.02 3.16 -15.41
C THR A 165 0.68 4.12 -16.54
N SER A 166 0.03 5.26 -16.26
CA SER A 166 -0.22 6.33 -17.23
C SER A 166 1.09 7.02 -17.66
N LYS A 167 1.06 7.73 -18.78
CA LYS A 167 2.22 8.47 -19.29
C LYS A 167 2.72 9.50 -18.27
N GLU A 168 1.82 10.29 -17.69
CA GLU A 168 2.13 11.29 -16.66
C GLU A 168 2.88 10.71 -15.46
N TYR A 169 2.37 9.61 -14.88
CA TYR A 169 3.01 8.98 -13.72
C TYR A 169 4.33 8.29 -14.08
N ARG A 170 4.42 7.79 -15.31
CA ARG A 170 5.66 7.24 -15.84
C ARG A 170 6.76 8.30 -15.86
N GLU A 171 6.49 9.47 -16.43
CA GLU A 171 7.44 10.59 -16.50
C GLU A 171 7.89 11.04 -15.10
N LEU A 172 6.95 11.21 -14.15
CA LEU A 172 7.28 11.53 -12.76
C LEU A 172 8.17 10.49 -12.09
N LEU A 173 7.90 9.20 -12.31
CA LEU A 173 8.70 8.12 -11.72
C LEU A 173 10.09 8.05 -12.35
N TRP A 174 10.23 8.30 -13.66
CA TRP A 174 11.53 8.38 -14.33
C TRP A 174 12.35 9.53 -13.78
N LYS A 175 11.80 10.75 -13.69
CA LYS A 175 12.47 11.89 -13.08
C LYS A 175 12.91 11.61 -11.66
N GLY A 176 12.04 11.05 -10.81
CA GLY A 176 12.37 10.71 -9.43
C GLY A 176 13.37 9.55 -9.26
N SER A 177 13.71 8.84 -10.35
CA SER A 177 14.74 7.80 -10.38
C SER A 177 16.09 8.31 -10.86
N ASP A 178 16.13 9.49 -11.46
CA ASP A 178 17.36 10.13 -11.92
C ASP A 178 18.02 10.87 -10.74
N PRO A 179 19.25 10.51 -10.36
CA PRO A 179 19.98 11.20 -9.28
C PRO A 179 20.26 12.68 -9.57
N ASN A 180 20.27 13.07 -10.85
CA ASN A 180 20.57 14.43 -11.30
C ASN A 180 19.32 15.32 -11.41
N ASP A 181 18.11 14.71 -11.36
CA ASP A 181 16.85 15.46 -11.40
C ASP A 181 16.33 15.71 -9.98
N GLU A 182 16.54 16.92 -9.48
CA GLU A 182 16.06 17.34 -8.16
C GLU A 182 14.58 17.75 -8.14
N SER A 183 13.93 17.83 -9.28
CA SER A 183 12.53 18.29 -9.40
C SER A 183 11.53 17.29 -8.80
N VAL A 184 11.86 16.01 -8.79
CA VAL A 184 11.05 14.92 -8.24
C VAL A 184 11.89 14.02 -7.35
N LYS A 185 11.41 13.73 -6.13
CA LYS A 185 12.09 12.82 -5.18
C LYS A 185 11.17 11.67 -4.78
N ILE A 186 11.59 10.44 -5.04
CA ILE A 186 10.93 9.25 -4.52
C ILE A 186 11.40 9.06 -3.06
N LYS A 187 10.50 9.20 -2.09
CA LYS A 187 10.80 9.04 -0.67
C LYS A 187 10.76 7.59 -0.22
N HIS A 188 9.71 6.88 -0.59
CA HIS A 188 9.54 5.47 -0.26
C HIS A 188 8.55 4.79 -1.20
N VAL A 189 8.58 3.47 -1.20
CA VAL A 189 7.61 2.62 -1.90
C VAL A 189 6.96 1.68 -0.91
N THR A 190 5.63 1.63 -0.90
CA THR A 190 4.87 0.62 -0.16
C THR A 190 4.39 -0.45 -1.13
N VAL A 191 4.90 -1.66 -0.97
CA VAL A 191 4.41 -2.83 -1.71
C VAL A 191 3.24 -3.42 -0.94
N LYS A 192 2.09 -3.59 -1.61
CA LYS A 192 0.88 -4.13 -0.99
C LYS A 192 0.21 -5.19 -1.86
N LYS A 193 -0.50 -6.09 -1.19
CA LYS A 193 -1.38 -7.09 -1.82
C LYS A 193 -2.82 -6.77 -1.47
N VAL A 194 -3.65 -6.62 -2.49
CA VAL A 194 -5.11 -6.38 -2.36
C VAL A 194 -5.81 -7.36 -3.29
N HIS A 195 -6.75 -8.14 -2.78
CA HIS A 195 -7.49 -9.14 -3.56
C HIS A 195 -6.62 -10.07 -4.44
N GLY A 196 -5.42 -10.42 -3.94
CA GLY A 196 -4.48 -11.27 -4.69
C GLY A 196 -3.63 -10.54 -5.73
N ILE A 197 -3.87 -9.25 -5.97
CA ILE A 197 -3.12 -8.40 -6.90
C ILE A 197 -2.09 -7.57 -6.13
N TYR A 198 -0.94 -7.34 -6.76
CA TYR A 198 0.17 -6.61 -6.15
C TYR A 198 0.29 -5.21 -6.72
N TYR A 199 0.49 -4.26 -5.81
CA TYR A 199 0.66 -2.84 -6.12
C TYR A 199 1.92 -2.30 -5.45
N ALA A 200 2.54 -1.33 -6.12
CA ALA A 200 3.55 -0.46 -5.53
C ALA A 200 2.97 0.94 -5.41
N VAL A 201 2.98 1.50 -4.22
CA VAL A 201 2.54 2.86 -3.94
C VAL A 201 3.79 3.71 -3.69
N PHE A 202 4.11 4.56 -4.64
CA PHE A 202 5.22 5.49 -4.55
C PHE A 202 4.78 6.75 -3.83
N ASN A 203 5.48 7.12 -2.77
CA ASN A 203 5.38 8.44 -2.18
C ASN A 203 6.44 9.32 -2.82
N ILE A 204 6.02 10.34 -3.55
CA ILE A 204 6.89 11.28 -4.24
C ILE A 204 6.68 12.69 -3.71
N GLU A 205 7.76 13.46 -3.70
CA GLU A 205 7.76 14.91 -3.52
C GLU A 205 8.20 15.55 -4.83
N TYR A 206 7.49 16.56 -5.30
CA TYR A 206 7.85 17.29 -6.51
C TYR A 206 7.47 18.75 -6.41
N LEU A 207 8.18 19.59 -7.18
CA LEU A 207 7.86 21.00 -7.30
C LEU A 207 6.64 21.17 -8.21
N TYR A 208 5.58 21.72 -7.66
CA TYR A 208 4.37 22.08 -8.40
C TYR A 208 4.34 23.58 -8.65
N ILE A 209 4.23 23.94 -9.92
CA ILE A 209 3.95 25.31 -10.35
C ILE A 209 2.49 25.29 -10.78
N PRO A 210 1.58 25.92 -10.01
CA PRO A 210 0.19 25.99 -10.43
C PRO A 210 0.09 26.75 -11.75
N GLU A 211 -0.56 26.16 -12.73
CA GLU A 211 -0.96 26.87 -13.94
C GLU A 211 -1.87 28.04 -13.53
N ARG A 212 -1.56 29.24 -13.99
CA ARG A 212 -2.43 30.39 -13.77
C ARG A 212 -3.71 30.15 -14.58
N ILE A 213 -4.80 29.91 -13.89
CA ILE A 213 -6.12 29.89 -14.53
C ILE A 213 -6.42 31.34 -14.91
N ILE A 214 -6.27 31.65 -16.20
CA ILE A 214 -6.61 32.95 -16.76
C ILE A 214 -8.03 32.83 -17.32
N GLY A 215 -9.00 33.37 -16.61
CA GLY A 215 -10.39 33.37 -17.03
C GLY A 215 -11.36 33.59 -15.86
N PRO A 216 -12.63 33.93 -16.12
CA PRO A 216 -13.62 34.02 -15.08
C PRO A 216 -13.81 32.66 -14.41
N GLN A 217 -13.62 32.58 -13.10
CA GLN A 217 -13.89 31.39 -12.32
C GLN A 217 -15.41 31.26 -12.17
N MET A 218 -16.01 30.30 -12.89
CA MET A 218 -17.40 29.97 -12.68
C MET A 218 -17.50 29.05 -11.46
N GLN A 219 -18.39 29.39 -10.54
CA GLN A 219 -18.69 28.54 -9.39
C GLN A 219 -19.93 27.70 -9.71
N VAL A 220 -19.83 26.41 -9.46
CA VAL A 220 -20.96 25.49 -9.61
C VAL A 220 -21.23 24.80 -8.27
N GLY A 221 -22.47 24.83 -7.83
CA GLY A 221 -22.93 24.02 -6.70
C GLY A 221 -23.15 22.58 -7.14
N ILE A 222 -22.78 21.63 -6.29
CA ILE A 222 -22.91 20.19 -6.56
C ILE A 222 -23.68 19.53 -5.43
N ASP A 223 -24.85 18.95 -5.76
CA ASP A 223 -25.61 18.10 -4.85
C ASP A 223 -25.38 16.62 -5.22
N ILE A 224 -24.97 15.81 -4.24
CA ILE A 224 -24.64 14.39 -4.42
C ILE A 224 -25.78 13.53 -3.88
N GLY A 225 -26.33 12.65 -4.73
CA GLY A 225 -27.49 11.85 -4.40
C GLY A 225 -27.32 10.34 -4.69
N CYS A 226 -28.33 9.58 -4.26
CA CYS A 226 -28.38 8.12 -4.48
C CYS A 226 -28.99 7.73 -5.82
N SER A 227 -29.99 8.44 -6.31
CA SER A 227 -30.65 8.17 -7.61
C SER A 227 -29.81 8.69 -8.77
N LYS A 228 -29.28 9.89 -8.64
CA LYS A 228 -28.32 10.50 -9.54
C LYS A 228 -27.03 10.73 -8.77
N LEU A 229 -25.87 10.54 -9.42
CA LEU A 229 -24.59 10.74 -8.75
C LEU A 229 -24.40 12.19 -8.32
N ALA A 230 -24.76 13.11 -9.19
CA ALA A 230 -24.71 14.53 -8.87
C ALA A 230 -25.72 15.31 -9.70
N VAL A 231 -26.21 16.41 -9.11
CA VAL A 231 -26.98 17.45 -9.79
C VAL A 231 -26.20 18.76 -9.61
N LEU A 232 -25.94 19.43 -10.72
CA LEU A 232 -25.18 20.70 -10.72
C LEU A 232 -26.14 21.89 -10.66
N SER A 233 -25.72 23.01 -10.09
CA SER A 233 -26.54 24.23 -9.99
C SER A 233 -26.94 24.83 -11.34
N ASN A 234 -26.26 24.45 -12.43
CA ASN A 234 -26.64 24.78 -13.80
C ASN A 234 -27.72 23.88 -14.40
N GLY A 235 -28.32 22.97 -13.61
CA GLY A 235 -29.36 22.04 -14.03
C GLY A 235 -28.85 20.73 -14.67
N GLN A 236 -27.54 20.56 -14.82
CA GLN A 236 -26.99 19.32 -15.35
C GLN A 236 -27.09 18.17 -14.33
N GLU A 237 -27.48 17.01 -14.82
CA GLU A 237 -27.61 15.79 -14.03
C GLU A 237 -26.59 14.74 -14.46
N ILE A 238 -25.90 14.17 -13.50
CA ILE A 238 -24.90 13.13 -13.73
C ILE A 238 -25.47 11.81 -13.20
N PRO A 239 -25.69 10.82 -14.07
CA PRO A 239 -26.29 9.55 -13.65
C PRO A 239 -25.36 8.76 -12.74
N ASN A 240 -25.93 7.87 -11.93
CA ASN A 240 -25.17 6.88 -11.21
C ASN A 240 -24.61 5.81 -12.16
N LEU A 241 -23.47 5.24 -11.76
CA LEU A 241 -22.85 4.14 -12.49
C LEU A 241 -23.63 2.84 -12.24
N ASP A 242 -24.12 2.22 -13.31
CA ASP A 242 -24.69 0.88 -13.21
C ASP A 242 -23.57 -0.16 -13.01
N LEU A 243 -23.64 -0.87 -11.89
CA LEU A 243 -22.72 -1.93 -11.49
C LEU A 243 -23.41 -3.25 -11.22
N LYS A 244 -24.67 -3.40 -11.65
CA LYS A 244 -25.48 -4.61 -11.44
C LYS A 244 -24.75 -5.87 -11.89
N HIS A 245 -24.21 -5.87 -13.10
CA HIS A 245 -23.48 -7.01 -13.66
C HIS A 245 -22.24 -7.40 -12.80
N GLU A 246 -21.45 -6.44 -12.34
CA GLU A 246 -20.29 -6.69 -11.48
C GLU A 246 -20.71 -7.23 -10.11
N THR A 247 -21.78 -6.67 -9.54
CA THR A 247 -22.34 -7.10 -8.25
C THR A 247 -22.88 -8.52 -8.33
N ASP A 248 -23.61 -8.85 -9.37
CA ASP A 248 -24.16 -10.20 -9.59
C ASP A 248 -23.03 -11.24 -9.72
N ASN A 249 -21.93 -10.90 -10.40
CA ASN A 249 -20.76 -11.76 -10.49
C ASN A 249 -20.09 -11.98 -9.13
N ILE A 250 -19.99 -10.93 -8.31
CA ILE A 250 -19.43 -11.04 -6.95
C ILE A 250 -20.29 -12.00 -6.12
N ILE A 251 -21.62 -11.81 -6.11
CA ILE A 251 -22.56 -12.67 -5.38
C ILE A 251 -22.47 -14.11 -5.88
N ARG A 252 -22.41 -14.33 -7.20
CA ARG A 252 -22.27 -15.66 -7.80
C ARG A 252 -21.02 -16.38 -7.31
N TYR A 253 -19.87 -15.72 -7.32
CA TYR A 253 -18.62 -16.33 -6.86
C TYR A 253 -18.57 -16.50 -5.35
N GLN A 254 -19.20 -15.61 -4.58
CA GLN A 254 -19.33 -15.76 -3.13
C GLN A 254 -20.17 -17.01 -2.79
N LYS A 255 -21.29 -17.21 -3.46
CA LYS A 255 -22.11 -18.43 -3.34
C LYS A 255 -21.30 -19.68 -3.71
N ASN A 256 -20.53 -19.63 -4.81
CA ASN A 256 -19.68 -20.75 -5.20
C ASN A 256 -18.61 -21.06 -4.13
N MET A 257 -18.00 -20.07 -3.51
CA MET A 257 -17.07 -20.28 -2.42
C MET A 257 -17.71 -21.00 -1.22
N SER A 258 -18.92 -20.65 -0.84
CA SER A 258 -19.62 -21.23 0.32
C SER A 258 -19.93 -22.73 0.15
N HIS A 259 -19.99 -23.22 -1.09
CA HIS A 259 -20.20 -24.66 -1.38
C HIS A 259 -18.93 -25.51 -1.27
N HIS A 260 -17.77 -24.89 -1.01
CA HIS A 260 -16.49 -25.58 -0.97
C HIS A 260 -15.85 -25.51 0.41
N LYS A 261 -15.16 -26.59 0.80
CA LYS A 261 -14.37 -26.62 2.04
C LYS A 261 -13.30 -25.51 1.99
N PRO A 262 -13.21 -24.66 3.03
CA PRO A 262 -12.21 -23.58 3.09
C PRO A 262 -10.79 -24.10 2.82
N ASN A 263 -10.04 -23.35 2.02
CA ASN A 263 -8.67 -23.66 1.57
C ASN A 263 -8.54 -24.87 0.62
N SER A 264 -9.63 -25.50 0.18
CA SER A 264 -9.58 -26.49 -0.91
C SER A 264 -9.19 -25.81 -2.24
N THR A 265 -8.68 -26.58 -3.21
CA THR A 265 -8.31 -26.05 -4.53
C THR A 265 -9.51 -25.39 -5.24
N ARG A 266 -10.71 -25.94 -5.10
CA ARG A 266 -11.94 -25.37 -5.67
C ARG A 266 -12.32 -24.05 -4.98
N TYR A 267 -12.24 -24.01 -3.63
CA TYR A 267 -12.43 -22.77 -2.86
C TYR A 267 -11.47 -21.67 -3.29
N LEU A 268 -10.17 -21.97 -3.42
CA LEU A 268 -9.16 -21.00 -3.82
C LEU A 268 -9.37 -20.46 -5.23
N LYS A 269 -9.81 -21.30 -6.17
CA LYS A 269 -10.18 -20.86 -7.53
C LYS A 269 -11.39 -19.92 -7.51
N ALA A 270 -12.44 -20.27 -6.76
CA ALA A 270 -13.62 -19.41 -6.61
C ALA A 270 -13.27 -18.08 -5.92
N GLN A 271 -12.41 -18.10 -4.90
CA GLN A 271 -11.90 -16.91 -4.22
C GLN A 271 -11.10 -16.01 -5.17
N GLU A 272 -10.30 -16.57 -6.07
CA GLU A 272 -9.58 -15.78 -7.06
C GLU A 272 -10.53 -15.05 -8.03
N LEU A 273 -11.58 -15.72 -8.50
CA LEU A 273 -12.59 -15.13 -9.37
C LEU A 273 -13.41 -14.05 -8.64
N HIS A 274 -13.81 -14.31 -7.41
CA HIS A 274 -14.46 -13.35 -6.53
C HIS A 274 -13.59 -12.09 -6.35
N ASN A 275 -12.30 -12.26 -6.03
CA ASN A 275 -11.37 -11.15 -5.86
C ASN A 275 -11.17 -10.33 -7.16
N LYS A 276 -11.08 -11.00 -8.31
CA LYS A 276 -11.02 -10.34 -9.64
C LYS A 276 -12.30 -9.54 -9.95
N SER A 277 -13.45 -10.04 -9.56
CA SER A 277 -14.75 -9.34 -9.75
C SER A 277 -14.83 -8.08 -8.87
N TRP A 278 -14.39 -8.15 -7.62
CA TRP A 278 -14.25 -6.98 -6.75
C TRP A 278 -13.31 -5.93 -7.32
N GLU A 279 -12.15 -6.35 -7.80
CA GLU A 279 -11.15 -5.45 -8.40
C GLU A 279 -11.74 -4.74 -9.63
N LYS A 280 -12.47 -5.47 -10.48
CA LYS A 280 -13.13 -4.90 -11.66
C LYS A 280 -14.19 -3.85 -11.26
N LEU A 281 -15.00 -4.13 -10.24
CA LEU A 281 -15.99 -3.20 -9.72
C LEU A 281 -15.34 -1.92 -9.19
N LEU A 282 -14.29 -2.07 -8.35
CA LEU A 282 -13.57 -0.93 -7.78
C LEU A 282 -12.90 -0.06 -8.87
N ASN A 283 -12.31 -0.70 -9.89
CA ASN A 283 -11.69 0.00 -11.01
C ASN A 283 -12.71 0.76 -11.86
N LYS A 284 -13.89 0.18 -12.15
CA LYS A 284 -14.97 0.86 -12.85
C LYS A 284 -15.47 2.09 -12.07
N ARG A 285 -15.68 1.95 -10.76
CA ARG A 285 -16.05 3.09 -9.89
C ARG A 285 -15.01 4.20 -9.93
N LYS A 286 -13.76 3.84 -9.74
CA LYS A 286 -12.66 4.83 -9.74
C LYS A 286 -12.55 5.56 -11.07
N ASP A 287 -12.61 4.84 -12.18
CA ASP A 287 -12.56 5.42 -13.53
C ASP A 287 -13.74 6.37 -13.76
N TYR A 288 -14.96 5.94 -13.43
CA TYR A 288 -16.15 6.76 -13.59
C TYR A 288 -16.08 8.05 -12.77
N TYR A 289 -15.77 7.95 -11.48
CA TYR A 289 -15.68 9.13 -10.61
C TYR A 289 -14.56 10.10 -11.03
N ASN A 290 -13.42 9.58 -11.49
CA ASN A 290 -12.36 10.43 -12.03
C ASN A 290 -12.80 11.16 -13.31
N LYS A 291 -13.54 10.50 -14.19
CA LYS A 291 -14.09 11.11 -15.40
C LYS A 291 -15.12 12.19 -15.06
N VAL A 292 -16.01 11.92 -14.13
CA VAL A 292 -16.99 12.89 -13.64
C VAL A 292 -16.31 14.10 -13.01
N ALA A 293 -15.36 13.89 -12.11
CA ALA A 293 -14.61 14.97 -11.49
C ALA A 293 -13.86 15.83 -12.54
N SER A 294 -13.23 15.16 -13.52
CA SER A 294 -12.56 15.88 -14.63
C SER A 294 -13.54 16.64 -15.51
N TYR A 295 -14.73 16.12 -15.74
CA TYR A 295 -15.79 16.77 -16.49
C TYR A 295 -16.26 18.05 -15.78
N ILE A 296 -16.58 17.96 -14.49
CA ILE A 296 -17.05 19.09 -13.68
C ILE A 296 -16.00 20.21 -13.60
N VAL A 297 -14.71 19.84 -13.48
CA VAL A 297 -13.62 20.84 -13.37
C VAL A 297 -13.34 21.55 -14.71
N LYS A 298 -13.62 20.91 -15.85
CA LYS A 298 -13.33 21.46 -17.19
C LYS A 298 -14.48 22.26 -17.79
N ASN A 299 -15.68 22.08 -17.33
CA ASN A 299 -16.90 22.74 -17.80
C ASN A 299 -17.54 23.58 -16.69
#